data_0497f3270b8d01ed462c981c115f5c28
#
_entry.id   0497f3270b8d01ed462c981c115f5c28
#
_cell.length_a   1.000
_cell.length_b   1.000
_cell.length_c   1.000
_cell.angle_alpha   90.00
_cell.angle_beta   90.00
_cell.angle_gamma   90.00
#
_symmetry.space_group_name_H-M   'P 1'
#
loop_
_entity.id
_entity.type
_entity.pdbx_description
1 polymer ?
#
loop_
_entity_poly.entity_id
_entity_poly.type
_entity_poly.pdbx_seq_one_letter_code
_entity_poly.pdbx_strand_id
1 'polypeptide(L)'
;MNKIAFTTSGKDFAAQMDPRFGRAANFLIYDMGHNSIQLIDNQQGRNASQGAGIQAAETVVRAGVDTLVTGHCGPKAFKVLDAAGVAVYNCSVATVEDALAGLLAGSLQAASAADVEGH
;
A
#
# COMPACT_ATOMS: atom_id res chain seq x y z
N MET A 1 -2.28 -13.17 -6.77
CA MET A 1 -2.38 -11.70 -6.71
C MET A 1 -3.73 -11.28 -7.27
N ASN A 2 -4.68 -11.04 -6.39
CA ASN A 2 -6.06 -10.73 -6.79
C ASN A 2 -6.46 -9.29 -6.47
N LYS A 3 -6.17 -8.83 -5.26
CA LYS A 3 -6.47 -7.47 -4.83
C LYS A 3 -5.21 -6.77 -4.37
N ILE A 4 -4.97 -5.61 -4.95
CA ILE A 4 -3.74 -4.84 -4.71
C ILE A 4 -4.12 -3.48 -4.15
N ALA A 5 -3.47 -3.07 -3.06
CA ALA A 5 -3.63 -1.74 -2.51
C ALA A 5 -2.45 -0.87 -2.92
N PHE A 6 -2.74 0.37 -3.31
CA PHE A 6 -1.73 1.38 -3.63
C PHE A 6 -1.95 2.59 -2.73
N THR A 7 -0.90 3.13 -2.16
CA THR A 7 -0.99 4.39 -1.41
C THR A 7 -0.92 5.55 -2.39
N THR A 8 -1.89 6.45 -2.31
CA THR A 8 -2.00 7.53 -3.28
C THR A 8 -2.60 8.79 -2.65
N SER A 9 -2.34 9.92 -3.27
CA SER A 9 -2.95 11.19 -2.90
C SER A 9 -4.20 11.49 -3.73
N GLY A 10 -4.52 10.65 -4.70
CA GLY A 10 -5.63 10.87 -5.63
C GLY A 10 -6.63 9.73 -5.66
N LYS A 11 -7.32 9.58 -6.78
CA LYS A 11 -8.52 8.74 -6.86
C LYS A 11 -8.49 7.70 -7.96
N ASP A 12 -7.50 7.71 -8.84
CA ASP A 12 -7.46 6.80 -9.99
C ASP A 12 -6.03 6.41 -10.33
N PHE A 13 -5.88 5.63 -11.41
CA PHE A 13 -4.56 5.14 -11.82
C PHE A 13 -3.61 6.24 -12.28
N ALA A 14 -4.11 7.41 -12.67
CA ALA A 14 -3.27 8.54 -13.05
C ALA A 14 -2.76 9.32 -11.84
N ALA A 15 -3.27 9.02 -10.64
CA ALA A 15 -2.89 9.73 -9.42
C ALA A 15 -1.45 9.39 -9.02
N GLN A 16 -0.83 10.32 -8.32
CA GLN A 16 0.51 10.14 -7.77
C GLN A 16 0.52 9.10 -6.67
N MET A 17 1.55 8.28 -6.63
CA MET A 17 1.81 7.42 -5.47
C MET A 17 2.20 8.27 -4.27
N ASP A 18 1.67 7.92 -3.10
CA ASP A 18 2.13 8.54 -1.86
C ASP A 18 3.21 7.62 -1.27
N PRO A 19 4.42 8.13 -1.03
CA PRO A 19 5.50 7.29 -0.52
C PRO A 19 5.33 6.85 0.93
N ARG A 20 4.38 7.46 1.66
CA ARG A 20 4.21 7.19 3.10
C ARG A 20 2.98 6.33 3.33
N PHE A 21 3.18 5.09 3.78
CA PHE A 21 2.06 4.17 3.96
C PHE A 21 1.03 4.69 4.99
N GLY A 22 1.48 5.01 6.19
CA GLY A 22 0.58 5.38 7.29
C GLY A 22 -0.05 6.77 7.12
N ARG A 23 0.55 7.63 6.33
CA ARG A 23 0.12 9.02 6.16
C ARG A 23 -0.47 9.31 4.78
N ALA A 24 -0.67 8.29 3.97
CA ALA A 24 -1.28 8.47 2.67
C ALA A 24 -2.71 8.98 2.80
N ALA A 25 -3.15 9.78 1.85
CA ALA A 25 -4.51 10.30 1.85
C ALA A 25 -5.52 9.18 1.60
N ASN A 26 -5.23 8.30 0.65
CA ASN A 26 -6.14 7.24 0.23
C ASN A 26 -5.40 5.95 -0.05
N PHE A 27 -6.14 4.84 0.02
CA PHE A 27 -5.74 3.56 -0.55
C PHE A 27 -6.60 3.28 -1.77
N LEU A 28 -5.99 3.08 -2.92
CA LEU A 28 -6.68 2.63 -4.12
C LEU A 28 -6.56 1.10 -4.16
N ILE A 29 -7.70 0.42 -4.08
CA ILE A 29 -7.76 -1.03 -4.10
C ILE A 29 -8.16 -1.48 -5.49
N TYR A 30 -7.28 -2.21 -6.17
CA TYR A 30 -7.56 -2.74 -7.50
C TYR A 30 -7.87 -4.23 -7.38
N ASP A 31 -9.07 -4.62 -7.81
CA ASP A 31 -9.49 -6.02 -7.87
C ASP A 31 -9.26 -6.50 -9.30
N MET A 32 -8.22 -7.30 -9.49
CA MET A 32 -7.85 -7.78 -10.83
C MET A 32 -8.88 -8.75 -11.40
N GLY A 33 -9.51 -9.55 -10.53
CA GLY A 33 -10.50 -10.51 -10.98
C GLY A 33 -11.75 -9.87 -11.55
N HIS A 34 -12.13 -8.71 -11.04
CA HIS A 34 -13.33 -7.98 -11.47
C HIS A 34 -12.99 -6.72 -12.28
N ASN A 35 -11.71 -6.43 -12.46
CA ASN A 35 -11.23 -5.22 -13.15
C ASN A 35 -11.91 -3.96 -12.59
N SER A 36 -11.96 -3.85 -11.27
CA SER A 36 -12.63 -2.75 -10.59
C SER A 36 -11.72 -2.11 -9.57
N ILE A 37 -11.97 -0.85 -9.26
CA ILE A 37 -11.23 -0.12 -8.23
C ILE A 37 -12.18 0.35 -7.14
N GLN A 38 -11.66 0.37 -5.91
CA GLN A 38 -12.33 0.91 -4.74
C GLN A 38 -11.37 1.89 -4.08
N LEU A 39 -11.87 3.04 -3.68
CA LEU A 39 -11.07 4.03 -2.99
C LEU A 39 -11.43 4.03 -1.52
N ILE A 40 -10.43 3.93 -0.64
CA ILE A 40 -10.63 3.96 0.80
C ILE A 40 -9.88 5.17 1.36
N ASP A 41 -10.61 6.05 2.05
CA ASP A 41 -10.04 7.21 2.71
C ASP A 41 -9.24 6.77 3.94
N ASN A 42 -8.02 7.29 4.07
CA ASN A 42 -7.15 7.01 5.22
C ASN A 42 -7.13 8.16 6.22
N GLN A 43 -8.22 8.86 6.39
CA GLN A 43 -8.25 10.05 7.24
C GLN A 43 -7.85 9.75 8.68
N GLN A 44 -8.30 8.62 9.23
CA GLN A 44 -7.97 8.23 10.60
C GLN A 44 -6.47 8.01 10.78
N GLY A 45 -5.84 7.28 9.87
CA GLY A 45 -4.40 7.04 9.93
C GLY A 45 -3.61 8.32 9.72
N ARG A 46 -4.01 9.12 8.73
CA ARG A 46 -3.32 10.35 8.39
C ARG A 46 -3.33 11.36 9.54
N ASN A 47 -4.42 11.40 10.30
CA ASN A 47 -4.59 12.34 11.42
C ASN A 47 -4.15 11.76 12.77
N ALA A 48 -3.72 10.51 12.82
CA ALA A 48 -3.31 9.89 14.07
C ALA A 48 -2.03 10.52 14.60
N SER A 49 -2.00 10.78 15.91
CA SER A 49 -0.80 11.31 16.54
C SER A 49 0.29 10.24 16.64
N GLN A 50 -0.12 8.98 16.77
CA GLN A 50 0.78 7.82 16.72
C GLN A 50 -0.02 6.61 16.27
N GLY A 51 0.67 5.57 15.83
CA GLY A 51 0.02 4.36 15.36
C GLY A 51 -0.58 4.45 13.97
N ALA A 52 -0.21 5.47 13.20
CA ALA A 52 -0.76 5.67 11.85
C ALA A 52 -0.50 4.48 10.94
N GLY A 53 0.70 3.90 11.01
CA GLY A 53 1.05 2.75 10.18
C GLY A 53 0.25 1.52 10.54
N ILE A 54 0.05 1.27 11.84
CA ILE A 54 -0.74 0.12 12.30
C ILE A 54 -2.20 0.27 11.88
N GLN A 55 -2.79 1.46 12.02
CA GLN A 55 -4.16 1.70 11.60
C GLN A 55 -4.33 1.51 10.09
N ALA A 56 -3.38 2.01 9.31
CA ALA A 56 -3.40 1.84 7.86
C ALA A 56 -3.31 0.37 7.48
N ALA A 57 -2.44 -0.40 8.16
CA ALA A 57 -2.31 -1.83 7.91
C ALA A 57 -3.61 -2.57 8.20
N GLU A 58 -4.27 -2.25 9.31
CA GLU A 58 -5.55 -2.86 9.65
C GLU A 58 -6.62 -2.54 8.61
N THR A 59 -6.64 -1.30 8.11
CA THR A 59 -7.59 -0.88 7.06
C THR A 59 -7.38 -1.71 5.79
N VAL A 60 -6.14 -1.87 5.37
CA VAL A 60 -5.79 -2.63 4.16
C VAL A 60 -6.13 -4.11 4.33
N VAL A 61 -5.84 -4.69 5.50
CA VAL A 61 -6.16 -6.09 5.79
C VAL A 61 -7.68 -6.31 5.73
N ARG A 62 -8.45 -5.41 6.32
CA ARG A 62 -9.92 -5.52 6.29
C ARG A 62 -10.49 -5.39 4.88
N ALA A 63 -9.79 -4.70 3.99
CA ALA A 63 -10.21 -4.58 2.60
C ALA A 63 -10.00 -5.87 1.80
N GLY A 64 -9.30 -6.85 2.37
CA GLY A 64 -9.11 -8.15 1.75
C GLY A 64 -8.02 -8.19 0.70
N VAL A 65 -7.08 -7.25 0.74
CA VAL A 65 -5.97 -7.24 -0.23
C VAL A 65 -4.96 -8.34 0.08
N ASP A 66 -4.32 -8.83 -0.94
CA ASP A 66 -3.22 -9.77 -0.81
C ASP A 66 -1.86 -9.14 -1.13
N THR A 67 -1.86 -7.94 -1.67
CA THR A 67 -0.64 -7.24 -2.08
C THR A 67 -0.78 -5.75 -1.79
N LEU A 68 0.29 -5.15 -1.27
CA LEU A 68 0.37 -3.71 -1.02
C LEU A 68 1.57 -3.14 -1.76
N VAL A 69 1.36 -2.04 -2.48
CA VAL A 69 2.45 -1.28 -3.11
C VAL A 69 2.51 0.10 -2.49
N THR A 70 3.65 0.44 -1.92
CA THR A 70 3.85 1.72 -1.24
C THR A 70 5.33 2.13 -1.33
N GLY A 71 5.64 3.38 -1.04
CA GLY A 71 7.03 3.82 -1.04
C GLY A 71 7.80 3.33 0.18
N HIS A 72 7.19 3.44 1.35
CA HIS A 72 7.82 3.03 2.60
C HIS A 72 6.78 2.57 3.61
N CYS A 73 7.06 1.46 4.25
CA CYS A 73 6.21 0.89 5.30
C CYS A 73 7.09 0.65 6.53
N GLY A 74 6.73 1.24 7.66
CA GLY A 74 7.49 1.08 8.89
C GLY A 74 7.41 -0.34 9.45
N PRO A 75 8.29 -0.68 10.43
CA PRO A 75 8.40 -2.07 10.90
C PRO A 75 7.13 -2.57 11.61
N LYS A 76 6.43 -1.73 12.34
CA LYS A 76 5.20 -2.15 13.03
C LYS A 76 4.08 -2.47 12.05
N ALA A 77 3.91 -1.60 11.04
CA ALA A 77 2.92 -1.85 9.99
C ALA A 77 3.28 -3.10 9.19
N PHE A 78 4.56 -3.26 8.86
CA PHE A 78 5.02 -4.43 8.13
C PHE A 78 4.67 -5.73 8.86
N LYS A 79 4.86 -5.78 10.17
CA LYS A 79 4.54 -6.98 10.96
C LYS A 79 3.05 -7.33 10.88
N VAL A 80 2.17 -6.34 10.92
CA VAL A 80 0.72 -6.57 10.81
C VAL A 80 0.39 -7.13 9.44
N LEU A 81 0.94 -6.54 8.39
CA LEU A 81 0.69 -6.96 7.01
C LEU A 81 1.24 -8.36 6.76
N ASP A 82 2.46 -8.63 7.19
CA ASP A 82 3.10 -9.92 7.01
C ASP A 82 2.31 -11.03 7.71
N ALA A 83 1.87 -10.78 8.95
CA ALA A 83 1.09 -11.74 9.72
C ALA A 83 -0.25 -12.05 9.05
N ALA A 84 -0.80 -11.11 8.29
CA ALA A 84 -2.06 -11.29 7.58
C ALA A 84 -1.86 -11.88 6.17
N GLY A 85 -0.64 -12.16 5.77
CA GLY A 85 -0.35 -12.75 4.47
C GLY A 85 -0.33 -11.74 3.33
N VAL A 86 -0.19 -10.45 3.63
CA VAL A 86 -0.12 -9.41 2.59
C VAL A 86 1.33 -9.23 2.16
N ALA A 87 1.59 -9.40 0.87
CA ALA A 87 2.91 -9.14 0.31
C ALA A 87 3.09 -7.64 0.10
N VAL A 88 4.23 -7.10 0.52
CA VAL A 88 4.52 -5.67 0.45
C VAL A 88 5.63 -5.43 -0.56
N TYR A 89 5.40 -4.51 -1.50
CA TYR A 89 6.38 -4.11 -2.49
C TYR A 89 6.67 -2.62 -2.37
N ASN A 90 7.93 -2.26 -2.47
CA ASN A 90 8.37 -0.87 -2.45
C ASN A 90 8.39 -0.31 -3.88
N CYS A 91 7.89 0.89 -4.02
CA CYS A 91 7.79 1.54 -5.33
C CYS A 91 7.98 3.04 -5.17
N SER A 92 8.88 3.61 -5.96
CA SER A 92 9.17 5.04 -5.92
C SER A 92 8.78 5.75 -7.22
N VAL A 93 7.98 5.10 -8.08
CA VAL A 93 7.55 5.71 -9.34
C VAL A 93 6.43 6.72 -9.12
N ALA A 94 6.14 7.50 -10.18
CA ALA A 94 5.29 8.67 -10.07
C ALA A 94 3.81 8.36 -9.86
N THR A 95 3.23 7.41 -10.62
CA THR A 95 1.79 7.19 -10.60
C THR A 95 1.43 5.77 -10.19
N VAL A 96 0.15 5.59 -9.79
CA VAL A 96 -0.39 4.27 -9.47
C VAL A 96 -0.29 3.35 -10.70
N GLU A 97 -0.56 3.88 -11.89
CA GLU A 97 -0.46 3.11 -13.13
C GLU A 97 0.96 2.59 -13.35
N ASP A 98 1.96 3.43 -13.14
CA ASP A 98 3.37 3.03 -13.25
C ASP A 98 3.72 1.95 -12.23
N ALA A 99 3.19 2.09 -11.01
CA ALA A 99 3.42 1.11 -9.95
C ALA A 99 2.80 -0.24 -10.31
N LEU A 100 1.59 -0.25 -10.86
CA LEU A 100 0.94 -1.48 -11.30
C LEU A 100 1.74 -2.14 -12.43
N ALA A 101 2.18 -1.37 -13.40
CA ALA A 101 2.99 -1.89 -14.50
C ALA A 101 4.27 -2.53 -13.99
N GLY A 102 4.95 -1.88 -13.05
CA GLY A 102 6.16 -2.42 -12.44
C GLY A 102 5.91 -3.70 -11.65
N LEU A 103 4.81 -3.75 -10.92
CA LEU A 103 4.42 -4.94 -10.16
C LEU A 103 4.18 -6.13 -11.09
N LEU A 104 3.40 -5.93 -12.14
CA LEU A 104 3.07 -7.00 -13.08
C LEU A 104 4.29 -7.45 -13.90
N ALA A 105 5.23 -6.55 -14.14
CA ALA A 105 6.48 -6.87 -14.83
C ALA A 105 7.51 -7.55 -13.91
N GLY A 106 7.25 -7.62 -12.61
CA GLY A 106 8.19 -8.19 -11.65
C GLY A 106 9.39 -7.32 -11.35
N SER A 107 9.30 -6.00 -11.63
CA SER A 107 10.42 -5.09 -11.45
C SER A 107 10.45 -4.40 -10.09
N LEU A 108 9.41 -4.55 -9.27
CA LEU A 108 9.38 -3.96 -7.93
C LEU A 108 10.08 -4.87 -6.93
N GLN A 109 10.69 -4.26 -5.94
CA GLN A 109 11.40 -4.98 -4.89
C GLN A 109 10.44 -5.30 -3.74
N ALA A 110 10.39 -6.58 -3.34
CA ALA A 110 9.61 -6.99 -2.17
C ALA A 110 10.26 -6.44 -0.90
N ALA A 111 9.43 -5.89 -0.01
CA ALA A 111 9.90 -5.44 1.29
C ALA A 111 10.14 -6.63 2.20
N SER A 112 11.12 -6.50 3.09
CA SER A 112 11.42 -7.50 4.11
C SER A 112 11.62 -6.80 5.44
N ALA A 113 11.65 -7.57 6.53
CA ALA A 113 11.91 -7.01 7.85
C ALA A 113 13.26 -6.28 7.91
N ALA A 114 14.26 -6.78 7.19
CA ALA A 114 15.57 -6.12 7.13
C ALA A 114 15.50 -4.77 6.44
N ASP A 115 14.69 -4.64 5.38
CA ASP A 115 14.53 -3.39 4.65
C ASP A 115 13.84 -2.32 5.48
N VAL A 116 12.79 -2.70 6.22
CA VAL A 116 12.03 -1.74 7.00
C VAL A 116 12.70 -1.36 8.31
N GLU A 117 13.45 -2.29 8.92
CA GLU A 117 14.15 -2.03 10.17
C GLU A 117 15.40 -1.17 9.99
N GLY A 118 15.89 -1.02 8.79
CA GLY A 118 17.04 -0.18 8.49
C GLY A 118 16.75 1.32 8.44
N HIS A 119 15.53 1.71 8.71
CA HIS A 119 15.10 3.11 8.55
C HIS A 119 14.82 3.83 9.84
#